data_746e51ffd77b10f2a8c7b7f2b14a8060
#
_entry.id   746e51ffd77b10f2a8c7b7f2b14a8060
#
_cell.length_a   1.000
_cell.length_b   1.000
_cell.length_c   1.000
_cell.angle_alpha   90.00
_cell.angle_beta   90.00
_cell.angle_gamma   90.00
#
_symmetry.space_group_name_H-M   'P 1'
#
loop_
_entity.id
_entity.type
_entity.pdbx_description
1 polymer ?
#
loop_
_entity_poly.entity_id
_entity_poly.type
_entity_poly.pdbx_seq_one_letter_code
_entity_poly.pdbx_strand_id
1 'polypeptide(L)'
;MKSRCQICNSDYTRAGMSKHIKSCLARHFEASDKKNSKRVFYLHVHATYNPEYFLHLLIKENARLEDLDSFLRITWLECCGHLSAFTYDSYGEEIDMKKTLAQIFTPGLALSYTYDFGDSTELTIKNIGIYNGATAGNKKIQIVSRNAQPSVMCAKCSKHPATVICTECQYDGTGWLCEKCAKHHECDEDMFLPVVNSPRAGVCGYTG
;
A
#
# COMPACT_ATOMS: atom_id res chain seq x y z
N MET A 1 -13.12 -7.65 -6.40
CA MET A 1 -12.76 -8.27 -5.09
C MET A 1 -13.28 -7.45 -3.93
N LYS A 2 -13.47 -8.07 -2.76
CA LYS A 2 -13.84 -7.39 -1.52
C LYS A 2 -12.66 -7.37 -0.56
N SER A 3 -12.58 -6.34 0.27
CA SER A 3 -11.64 -6.21 1.37
C SER A 3 -12.37 -6.03 2.69
N ARG A 4 -11.73 -6.36 3.81
CA ARG A 4 -12.32 -6.31 5.14
C ARG A 4 -11.96 -5.02 5.86
N CYS A 5 -12.95 -4.40 6.48
CA CYS A 5 -12.76 -3.33 7.46
C CYS A 5 -12.40 -3.94 8.82
N GLN A 6 -11.20 -3.64 9.34
CA GLN A 6 -10.71 -4.16 10.63
C GLN A 6 -11.40 -3.51 11.86
N ILE A 7 -12.21 -2.47 11.64
CA ILE A 7 -12.95 -1.79 12.72
C ILE A 7 -14.28 -2.50 13.01
N CYS A 8 -15.05 -2.85 11.97
CA CYS A 8 -16.37 -3.45 12.10
C CYS A 8 -16.49 -4.87 11.53
N ASN A 9 -15.38 -5.41 10.98
CA ASN A 9 -15.28 -6.74 10.37
C ASN A 9 -16.20 -7.01 9.15
N SER A 10 -16.72 -5.94 8.53
CA SER A 10 -17.54 -6.05 7.32
C SER A 10 -16.73 -5.96 6.05
N ASP A 11 -17.17 -6.64 4.99
CA ASP A 11 -16.47 -6.71 3.70
C ASP A 11 -17.13 -5.79 2.67
N TYR A 12 -16.30 -5.03 1.93
CA TYR A 12 -16.72 -4.07 0.91
C TYR A 12 -15.87 -4.18 -0.35
N THR A 13 -16.43 -3.79 -1.49
CA THR A 13 -15.63 -3.52 -2.70
C THR A 13 -14.70 -2.34 -2.46
N ARG A 14 -13.66 -2.14 -3.28
CA ARG A 14 -12.73 -1.02 -3.16
C ARG A 14 -13.45 0.33 -3.04
N ALA A 15 -14.35 0.63 -3.97
CA ALA A 15 -15.13 1.87 -3.95
C ALA A 15 -16.05 1.99 -2.72
N GLY A 16 -16.67 0.87 -2.31
CA GLY A 16 -17.49 0.79 -1.10
C GLY A 16 -16.68 0.98 0.17
N MET A 17 -15.47 0.42 0.23
CA MET A 17 -14.56 0.54 1.37
C MET A 17 -14.17 1.99 1.65
N SER A 18 -13.76 2.74 0.65
CA SER A 18 -13.38 4.15 0.81
C SER A 18 -14.53 5.03 1.35
N LYS A 19 -15.77 4.75 0.93
CA LYS A 19 -16.95 5.43 1.48
C LYS A 19 -17.27 4.97 2.90
N HIS A 20 -17.23 3.65 3.13
CA HIS A 20 -17.56 3.02 4.41
C HIS A 20 -16.61 3.48 5.52
N ILE A 21 -15.29 3.47 5.29
CA ILE A 21 -14.31 3.75 6.35
C ILE A 21 -14.53 5.12 6.96
N LYS A 22 -14.84 6.16 6.19
CA LYS A 22 -15.12 7.51 6.72
C LYS A 22 -16.23 7.47 7.78
N SER A 23 -17.37 6.88 7.46
CA SER A 23 -18.50 6.79 8.38
C SER A 23 -18.27 5.80 9.52
N CYS A 24 -17.50 4.74 9.28
CA CYS A 24 -17.14 3.76 10.29
C CYS A 24 -16.21 4.37 11.34
N LEU A 25 -15.17 5.11 10.92
CA LEU A 25 -14.24 5.79 11.81
C LEU A 25 -14.91 6.93 12.57
N ALA A 26 -15.79 7.72 11.92
CA ALA A 26 -16.55 8.76 12.60
C ALA A 26 -17.31 8.17 13.80
N ARG A 27 -18.09 7.12 13.59
CA ARG A 27 -18.83 6.43 14.68
C ARG A 27 -17.90 5.82 15.72
N HIS A 28 -16.80 5.22 15.30
CA HIS A 28 -15.83 4.60 16.21
C HIS A 28 -15.20 5.61 17.17
N PHE A 29 -14.83 6.79 16.67
CA PHE A 29 -14.18 7.82 17.45
C PHE A 29 -15.17 8.75 18.19
N GLU A 30 -16.41 8.91 17.72
CA GLU A 30 -17.48 9.63 18.45
C GLU A 30 -17.82 8.93 19.77
N ALA A 31 -17.73 7.61 19.80
CA ALA A 31 -17.99 6.79 21.00
C ALA A 31 -16.82 6.78 21.99
N SER A 32 -15.63 7.28 21.61
CA SER A 32 -14.46 7.31 22.48
C SER A 32 -14.43 8.56 23.35
N ASP A 33 -13.95 8.40 24.62
CA ASP A 33 -13.97 9.46 25.64
C ASP A 33 -13.06 10.63 25.22
N LYS A 34 -13.64 11.84 25.09
CA LYS A 34 -13.01 13.05 24.53
C LYS A 34 -11.91 13.69 25.40
N LYS A 35 -11.71 13.22 26.63
CA LYS A 35 -10.89 13.95 27.63
C LYS A 35 -9.37 13.86 27.48
N ASN A 36 -8.85 12.87 26.71
CA ASN A 36 -7.40 12.69 26.53
C ASN A 36 -7.01 12.26 25.11
N SER A 37 -7.73 12.72 24.12
CA SER A 37 -7.57 12.20 22.76
C SER A 37 -6.39 12.84 22.02
N LYS A 38 -5.34 12.06 21.84
CA LYS A 38 -4.32 12.30 20.83
C LYS A 38 -4.99 12.23 19.46
N ARG A 39 -4.50 12.98 18.47
CA ARG A 39 -5.04 12.92 17.12
C ARG A 39 -4.46 11.73 16.37
N VAL A 40 -5.29 11.12 15.52
CA VAL A 40 -4.90 10.14 14.54
C VAL A 40 -5.29 10.61 13.14
N PHE A 41 -4.39 10.40 12.19
CA PHE A 41 -4.63 10.69 10.79
C PHE A 41 -5.16 9.45 10.10
N TYR A 42 -6.20 9.60 9.31
CA TYR A 42 -6.67 8.58 8.38
C TYR A 42 -6.06 8.82 7.01
N LEU A 43 -5.11 7.97 6.63
CA LEU A 43 -4.47 8.02 5.33
C LEU A 43 -5.01 6.92 4.42
N HIS A 44 -5.23 7.27 3.16
CA HIS A 44 -5.42 6.34 2.05
C HIS A 44 -4.15 6.33 1.22
N VAL A 45 -3.51 5.18 1.16
CA VAL A 45 -2.30 4.92 0.36
C VAL A 45 -2.69 4.02 -0.79
N HIS A 46 -2.24 4.31 -2.00
CA HIS A 46 -2.42 3.41 -3.15
C HIS A 46 -1.25 3.55 -4.11
N ALA A 47 -0.99 2.47 -4.86
CA ALA A 47 -0.02 2.53 -5.94
C ALA A 47 -0.51 3.48 -7.03
N THR A 48 0.34 4.43 -7.43
CA THR A 48 -0.04 5.53 -8.33
C THR A 48 -0.54 5.01 -9.68
N TYR A 49 0.15 4.03 -10.26
CA TYR A 49 -0.19 3.47 -11.57
C TYR A 49 -1.05 2.20 -11.51
N ASN A 50 -1.20 1.59 -10.32
CA ASN A 50 -2.06 0.43 -10.12
C ASN A 50 -2.87 0.53 -8.83
N PRO A 51 -3.93 1.35 -8.80
CA PRO A 51 -4.71 1.64 -7.59
C PRO A 51 -5.51 0.44 -7.04
N GLU A 52 -5.41 -0.74 -7.64
CA GLU A 52 -5.90 -2.00 -7.07
C GLU A 52 -5.15 -2.35 -5.77
N TYR A 53 -3.86 -1.94 -5.66
CA TYR A 53 -3.09 -2.03 -4.43
C TYR A 53 -3.35 -0.79 -3.57
N PHE A 54 -4.00 -0.98 -2.42
CA PHE A 54 -4.31 0.11 -1.51
C PHE A 54 -4.25 -0.30 -0.04
N LEU A 55 -4.00 0.69 0.82
CA LEU A 55 -4.08 0.62 2.27
C LEU A 55 -4.93 1.76 2.80
N HIS A 56 -5.74 1.47 3.79
CA HIS A 56 -6.37 2.45 4.67
C HIS A 56 -5.70 2.37 6.03
N LEU A 57 -5.08 3.45 6.47
CA LEU A 57 -4.22 3.49 7.65
C LEU A 57 -4.75 4.49 8.67
N LEU A 58 -4.69 4.14 9.95
CA LEU A 58 -4.71 5.09 11.05
C LEU A 58 -3.29 5.28 11.57
N ILE A 59 -2.85 6.52 11.68
CA ILE A 59 -1.48 6.86 12.07
C ILE A 59 -1.52 7.94 13.13
N LYS A 60 -0.74 7.79 14.20
CA LYS A 60 -0.63 8.79 15.26
C LYS A 60 -0.03 10.09 14.71
N GLU A 61 -0.51 11.23 15.23
CA GLU A 61 -0.05 12.56 14.82
C GLU A 61 1.45 12.79 15.03
N ASN A 62 2.04 12.16 16.04
CA ASN A 62 3.46 12.26 16.34
C ASN A 62 4.34 11.22 15.64
N ALA A 63 3.77 10.37 14.79
CA ALA A 63 4.55 9.53 13.88
C ALA A 63 5.28 10.42 12.86
N ARG A 64 6.49 10.05 12.49
CA ARG A 64 7.30 10.74 11.49
C ARG A 64 7.15 10.09 10.11
N LEU A 65 7.59 10.78 9.07
CA LEU A 65 7.63 10.17 7.73
C LEU A 65 8.53 8.93 7.70
N GLU A 66 9.65 8.91 8.45
CA GLU A 66 10.49 7.71 8.57
C GLU A 66 9.76 6.49 9.14
N ASP A 67 8.78 6.70 10.05
CA ASP A 67 7.93 5.61 10.56
C ASP A 67 7.00 5.09 9.46
N LEU A 68 6.47 5.99 8.63
CA LEU A 68 5.60 5.63 7.50
C LEU A 68 6.42 4.96 6.39
N ASP A 69 7.61 5.45 6.06
CA ASP A 69 8.54 4.83 5.13
C ASP A 69 8.85 3.38 5.54
N SER A 70 9.31 3.19 6.77
CA SER A 70 9.62 1.85 7.29
C SER A 70 8.41 0.91 7.24
N PHE A 71 7.21 1.43 7.54
CA PHE A 71 5.99 0.66 7.46
C PHE A 71 5.63 0.25 6.02
N LEU A 72 5.75 1.16 5.05
CA LEU A 72 5.47 0.90 3.63
C LEU A 72 6.48 -0.09 3.04
N ARG A 73 7.76 0.06 3.39
CA ARG A 73 8.82 -0.87 3.02
C ARG A 73 8.49 -2.28 3.50
N ILE A 74 8.27 -2.48 4.79
CA ILE A 74 7.97 -3.80 5.37
C ILE A 74 6.67 -4.39 4.79
N THR A 75 5.69 -3.55 4.48
CA THR A 75 4.37 -4.02 4.00
C THR A 75 4.37 -4.40 2.53
N TRP A 76 5.16 -3.67 1.69
CA TRP A 76 5.00 -3.74 0.24
C TRP A 76 6.29 -3.65 -0.59
N LEU A 77 7.42 -3.12 -0.07
CA LEU A 77 8.41 -2.57 -0.99
C LEU A 77 9.82 -3.09 -0.77
N GLU A 78 10.20 -3.44 0.46
CA GLU A 78 11.60 -3.70 0.80
C GLU A 78 12.13 -4.95 0.12
N CYS A 79 13.15 -4.79 -0.72
CA CYS A 79 13.82 -5.88 -1.40
C CYS A 79 15.33 -5.92 -1.10
N CYS A 80 16.03 -4.77 -1.19
CA CYS A 80 17.49 -4.71 -1.04
C CYS A 80 18.01 -3.33 -0.58
N GLY A 81 17.18 -2.54 0.12
CA GLY A 81 17.63 -1.30 0.76
C GLY A 81 17.72 -0.09 -0.16
N HIS A 82 16.87 0.02 -1.19
CA HIS A 82 16.85 1.19 -2.06
C HIS A 82 16.48 2.49 -1.33
N LEU A 83 16.86 3.61 -1.90
CA LEU A 83 16.45 4.93 -1.43
C LEU A 83 14.96 5.16 -1.66
N SER A 84 14.38 6.04 -0.85
CA SER A 84 12.99 6.45 -0.96
C SER A 84 12.83 7.90 -0.54
N ALA A 85 11.80 8.56 -1.07
CA ALA A 85 11.48 9.94 -0.73
C ALA A 85 9.97 10.19 -0.70
N PHE A 86 9.56 11.16 0.13
CA PHE A 86 8.25 11.80 0.06
C PHE A 86 8.39 13.17 -0.57
N THR A 87 7.45 13.54 -1.45
CA THR A 87 7.38 14.84 -2.10
C THR A 87 5.93 15.36 -2.08
N TYR A 88 5.73 16.67 -2.21
CA TYR A 88 4.37 17.24 -2.31
C TYR A 88 3.74 16.96 -3.67
N ASP A 89 4.55 16.79 -4.70
CA ASP A 89 4.16 16.38 -6.05
C ASP A 89 5.20 15.43 -6.63
N SER A 90 4.93 14.84 -7.79
CA SER A 90 5.78 13.78 -8.37
C SER A 90 7.21 14.21 -8.71
N TYR A 91 7.51 15.52 -8.71
CA TYR A 91 8.82 16.08 -9.09
C TYR A 91 9.30 17.17 -8.12
N GLY A 92 8.65 17.27 -6.96
CA GLY A 92 8.94 18.30 -5.95
C GLY A 92 10.17 17.99 -5.12
N GLU A 93 10.53 18.96 -4.26
CA GLU A 93 11.60 18.76 -3.27
C GLU A 93 11.22 17.68 -2.26
N GLU A 94 12.25 16.93 -1.86
CA GLU A 94 12.10 15.89 -0.85
C GLU A 94 11.72 16.48 0.51
N ILE A 95 10.79 15.85 1.17
CA ILE A 95 10.35 16.24 2.50
C ILE A 95 11.22 15.51 3.53
N ASP A 96 11.78 16.24 4.49
CA ASP A 96 12.58 15.66 5.57
C ASP A 96 11.80 14.57 6.31
N MET A 97 12.35 13.36 6.28
CA MET A 97 11.79 12.14 6.89
C MET A 97 11.56 12.27 8.41
N LYS A 98 12.23 13.20 9.09
CA LYS A 98 12.09 13.47 10.53
C LYS A 98 10.85 14.29 10.86
N LYS A 99 10.22 14.94 9.89
CA LYS A 99 8.97 15.68 10.12
C LYS A 99 7.85 14.75 10.56
N THR A 100 7.07 15.21 11.54
CA THR A 100 5.89 14.48 12.01
C THR A 100 4.71 14.67 11.05
N LEU A 101 3.76 13.74 11.06
CA LEU A 101 2.56 13.86 10.24
C LEU A 101 1.77 15.12 10.57
N ALA A 102 1.76 15.54 11.84
CA ALA A 102 1.11 16.79 12.28
C ALA A 102 1.72 18.05 11.67
N GLN A 103 3.01 18.01 11.30
CA GLN A 103 3.70 19.15 10.65
C GLN A 103 3.43 19.22 9.15
N ILE A 104 2.98 18.12 8.54
CA ILE A 104 2.87 17.97 7.10
C ILE A 104 1.42 17.93 6.64
N PHE A 105 0.63 17.01 7.22
CA PHE A 105 -0.68 16.70 6.69
C PHE A 105 -1.76 17.66 7.16
N THR A 106 -2.39 18.33 6.21
CA THR A 106 -3.69 18.97 6.36
C THR A 106 -4.79 18.10 5.72
N PRO A 107 -6.07 18.28 6.10
CA PRO A 107 -7.15 17.52 5.47
C PRO A 107 -7.17 17.70 3.94
N GLY A 108 -7.17 16.58 3.22
CA GLY A 108 -7.20 16.57 1.76
C GLY A 108 -5.83 16.62 1.08
N LEU A 109 -4.74 16.96 1.79
CA LEU A 109 -3.39 16.93 1.23
C LEU A 109 -3.03 15.53 0.78
N ALA A 110 -2.39 15.43 -0.38
CA ALA A 110 -1.76 14.23 -0.89
C ALA A 110 -0.25 14.42 -1.00
N LEU A 111 0.51 13.37 -0.76
CA LEU A 111 1.94 13.28 -1.01
C LEU A 111 2.18 12.19 -2.06
N SER A 112 3.23 12.37 -2.84
CA SER A 112 3.87 11.31 -3.61
C SER A 112 4.95 10.65 -2.76
N TYR A 113 5.09 9.35 -2.90
CA TYR A 113 6.17 8.57 -2.30
C TYR A 113 6.77 7.68 -3.37
N THR A 114 8.09 7.74 -3.52
CA THR A 114 8.85 6.93 -4.46
C THR A 114 9.80 6.04 -3.67
N TYR A 115 9.78 4.76 -3.96
CA TYR A 115 10.76 3.77 -3.51
C TYR A 115 11.54 3.28 -4.72
N ASP A 116 12.88 3.29 -4.63
CA ASP A 116 13.79 2.92 -5.71
C ASP A 116 13.73 3.87 -6.91
N PHE A 117 14.75 4.72 -7.06
CA PHE A 117 14.80 5.70 -8.15
C PHE A 117 15.24 5.10 -9.50
N GLY A 118 15.68 3.83 -9.52
CA GLY A 118 15.98 3.08 -10.73
C GLY A 118 14.73 2.41 -11.28
N ASP A 119 14.22 1.38 -10.56
CA ASP A 119 12.96 0.67 -10.89
C ASP A 119 11.86 1.12 -9.93
N SER A 120 11.36 2.32 -10.16
CA SER A 120 10.51 3.03 -9.20
C SER A 120 9.18 2.34 -8.93
N THR A 121 8.84 2.23 -7.64
CA THR A 121 7.47 1.97 -7.20
C THR A 121 6.92 3.23 -6.54
N GLU A 122 5.89 3.80 -7.16
CA GLU A 122 5.30 5.05 -6.71
C GLU A 122 3.97 4.83 -6.00
N LEU A 123 3.80 5.51 -4.85
CA LEU A 123 2.57 5.51 -4.08
C LEU A 123 2.04 6.92 -3.92
N THR A 124 0.73 7.06 -3.98
CA THR A 124 0.02 8.29 -3.58
C THR A 124 -0.54 8.12 -2.18
N ILE A 125 -0.25 9.08 -1.29
CA ILE A 125 -0.64 9.05 0.12
C ILE A 125 -1.51 10.26 0.41
N LYS A 126 -2.80 10.04 0.61
CA LYS A 126 -3.78 11.11 0.83
C LYS A 126 -4.30 11.12 2.25
N ASN A 127 -4.25 12.28 2.91
CA ASN A 127 -4.95 12.48 4.17
C ASN A 127 -6.45 12.66 3.92
N ILE A 128 -7.23 11.71 4.40
CA ILE A 128 -8.69 11.69 4.22
C ILE A 128 -9.42 12.34 5.39
N GLY A 129 -8.80 12.34 6.58
CA GLY A 129 -9.40 12.93 7.77
C GLY A 129 -8.52 12.81 9.00
N ILE A 130 -8.88 13.57 10.03
CA ILE A 130 -8.21 13.60 11.32
C ILE A 130 -9.28 13.32 12.38
N TYR A 131 -8.99 12.40 13.29
CA TYR A 131 -9.90 12.00 14.36
C TYR A 131 -9.22 12.15 15.72
N ASN A 132 -10.03 12.43 16.74
CA ASN A 132 -9.57 12.39 18.13
C ASN A 132 -9.70 10.95 18.65
N GLY A 133 -8.59 10.34 19.02
CA GLY A 133 -8.59 8.95 19.47
C GLY A 133 -7.22 8.29 19.44
N ALA A 134 -7.18 6.97 19.55
CA ALA A 134 -5.96 6.19 19.55
C ALA A 134 -6.06 5.02 18.54
N THR A 135 -4.91 4.58 18.07
CA THR A 135 -4.79 3.34 17.31
C THR A 135 -4.93 2.13 18.22
N ALA A 136 -5.40 1.00 17.70
CA ALA A 136 -5.50 -0.24 18.46
C ALA A 136 -4.14 -0.68 19.00
N GLY A 137 -4.10 -1.14 20.25
CA GLY A 137 -2.87 -1.61 20.89
C GLY A 137 -1.75 -0.59 20.97
N ASN A 138 -2.08 0.71 20.91
CA ASN A 138 -1.13 1.82 20.95
C ASN A 138 -0.05 1.80 19.86
N LYS A 139 -0.26 1.10 18.75
CA LYS A 139 0.64 1.07 17.59
C LYS A 139 0.81 2.45 16.96
N LYS A 140 1.98 2.77 16.40
CA LYS A 140 2.17 4.03 15.66
C LYS A 140 1.29 4.08 14.40
N ILE A 141 1.21 2.95 13.67
CA ILE A 141 0.47 2.77 12.44
C ILE A 141 -0.41 1.52 12.55
N GLN A 142 -1.66 1.64 12.14
CA GLN A 142 -2.64 0.57 12.14
C GLN A 142 -3.28 0.44 10.75
N ILE A 143 -3.27 -0.77 10.18
CA ILE A 143 -4.06 -1.06 8.98
C ILE A 143 -5.53 -1.16 9.39
N VAL A 144 -6.38 -0.37 8.74
CA VAL A 144 -7.84 -0.42 8.86
C VAL A 144 -8.45 -1.30 7.79
N SER A 145 -7.87 -1.28 6.60
CA SER A 145 -8.19 -2.17 5.49
C SER A 145 -7.04 -2.19 4.48
N ARG A 146 -6.89 -3.32 3.78
CA ARG A 146 -6.01 -3.43 2.60
C ARG A 146 -6.72 -4.20 1.50
N ASN A 147 -6.26 -4.04 0.27
CA ASN A 147 -6.74 -4.83 -0.85
C ASN A 147 -6.53 -6.34 -0.61
N ALA A 148 -7.46 -7.16 -1.09
CA ALA A 148 -7.16 -8.56 -1.35
C ALA A 148 -6.17 -8.65 -2.52
N GLN A 149 -5.33 -9.69 -2.54
CA GLN A 149 -4.38 -9.88 -3.64
C GLN A 149 -5.12 -9.88 -4.99
N PRO A 150 -4.76 -9.00 -5.93
CA PRO A 150 -5.34 -9.01 -7.26
C PRO A 150 -5.08 -10.35 -7.96
N SER A 151 -6.10 -10.89 -8.61
CA SER A 151 -5.96 -12.10 -9.40
C SER A 151 -5.63 -11.73 -10.84
N VAL A 152 -4.37 -11.91 -11.22
CA VAL A 152 -3.92 -11.73 -12.60
C VAL A 152 -3.97 -13.09 -13.30
N MET A 153 -4.61 -13.15 -14.46
CA MET A 153 -4.71 -14.40 -15.22
C MET A 153 -3.37 -14.69 -15.94
N CYS A 154 -3.05 -15.97 -16.04
CA CYS A 154 -1.88 -16.44 -16.79
C CYS A 154 -1.91 -15.91 -18.23
N ALA A 155 -0.87 -15.19 -18.63
CA ALA A 155 -0.75 -14.60 -19.96
C ALA A 155 -0.74 -15.65 -21.09
N LYS A 156 -0.19 -16.85 -20.82
CA LYS A 156 -0.08 -17.91 -21.83
C LYS A 156 -1.38 -18.68 -22.03
N CYS A 157 -2.09 -19.07 -20.97
CA CYS A 157 -3.28 -19.93 -21.12
C CYS A 157 -4.60 -19.23 -20.82
N SER A 158 -4.60 -18.10 -20.14
CA SER A 158 -5.79 -17.34 -19.69
C SER A 158 -6.83 -18.15 -18.91
N LYS A 159 -6.47 -19.36 -18.44
CA LYS A 159 -7.36 -20.30 -17.74
C LYS A 159 -7.16 -20.34 -16.22
N HIS A 160 -5.93 -20.09 -15.78
CA HIS A 160 -5.54 -20.17 -14.38
C HIS A 160 -4.93 -18.85 -13.90
N PRO A 161 -5.05 -18.49 -12.63
CA PRO A 161 -4.33 -17.35 -12.08
C PRO A 161 -2.80 -17.54 -12.22
N ALA A 162 -2.09 -16.45 -12.45
CA ALA A 162 -0.63 -16.44 -12.40
C ALA A 162 -0.16 -16.68 -10.96
N THR A 163 0.88 -17.48 -10.80
CA THR A 163 1.53 -17.77 -9.53
C THR A 163 2.98 -17.29 -9.50
N VAL A 164 3.56 -17.07 -10.66
CA VAL A 164 4.91 -16.53 -10.84
C VAL A 164 4.92 -15.45 -11.91
N ILE A 165 5.96 -14.61 -11.86
CA ILE A 165 6.24 -13.54 -12.81
C ILE A 165 7.64 -13.76 -13.37
N CYS A 166 7.76 -13.94 -14.68
CA CYS A 166 9.05 -13.90 -15.36
C CYS A 166 9.50 -12.45 -15.48
N THR A 167 10.63 -12.09 -14.88
CA THR A 167 11.17 -10.73 -14.86
C THR A 167 11.60 -10.22 -16.21
N GLU A 168 12.03 -11.11 -17.11
CA GLU A 168 12.38 -10.78 -18.50
C GLU A 168 11.14 -10.46 -19.35
N CYS A 169 10.07 -11.28 -19.22
CA CYS A 169 8.90 -11.20 -20.10
C CYS A 169 7.74 -10.35 -19.54
N GLN A 170 7.84 -9.83 -18.30
CA GLN A 170 6.75 -9.10 -17.69
C GLN A 170 6.41 -7.79 -18.40
N TYR A 171 7.43 -7.12 -18.97
CA TYR A 171 7.26 -5.84 -19.66
C TYR A 171 6.57 -5.98 -21.02
N ASP A 172 6.63 -7.18 -21.62
CA ASP A 172 5.89 -7.53 -22.84
C ASP A 172 4.46 -7.98 -22.55
N GLY A 173 4.09 -8.03 -21.26
CA GLY A 173 2.78 -8.52 -20.82
C GLY A 173 2.63 -10.04 -20.86
N THR A 174 3.70 -10.80 -21.16
CA THR A 174 3.68 -12.26 -21.28
C THR A 174 4.26 -12.99 -20.06
N GLY A 175 4.85 -12.27 -19.11
CA GLY A 175 5.58 -12.83 -17.99
C GLY A 175 4.73 -13.36 -16.84
N TRP A 176 3.42 -13.06 -16.76
CA TRP A 176 2.55 -13.54 -15.69
C TRP A 176 2.08 -14.95 -15.98
N LEU A 177 2.59 -15.95 -15.27
CA LEU A 177 2.41 -17.36 -15.61
C LEU A 177 1.81 -18.17 -14.43
N CYS A 178 0.91 -19.09 -14.75
CA CYS A 178 0.51 -20.13 -13.82
C CYS A 178 1.60 -21.22 -13.75
N GLU A 179 1.62 -22.01 -12.68
CA GLU A 179 2.61 -23.05 -12.43
C GLU A 179 2.82 -24.00 -13.63
N LYS A 180 1.72 -24.40 -14.31
CA LYS A 180 1.82 -25.29 -15.48
C LYS A 180 2.51 -24.63 -16.68
N CYS A 181 2.21 -23.34 -16.92
CA CYS A 181 2.79 -22.63 -18.04
C CYS A 181 4.23 -22.20 -17.80
N ALA A 182 4.60 -21.93 -16.54
CA ALA A 182 5.97 -21.62 -16.15
C ALA A 182 6.93 -22.78 -16.47
N LYS A 183 6.54 -24.04 -16.22
CA LYS A 183 7.35 -25.23 -16.55
C LYS A 183 7.72 -25.39 -18.03
N HIS A 184 7.05 -24.67 -18.91
CA HIS A 184 7.26 -24.70 -20.37
C HIS A 184 7.54 -23.29 -20.91
N HIS A 185 8.05 -22.42 -20.07
CA HIS A 185 8.51 -21.10 -20.45
C HIS A 185 9.98 -21.16 -20.88
N GLU A 186 10.37 -20.30 -21.81
CA GLU A 186 11.72 -20.38 -22.43
C GLU A 186 12.82 -19.78 -21.55
N CYS A 187 12.47 -18.89 -20.60
CA CYS A 187 13.44 -18.30 -19.67
C CYS A 187 13.75 -19.24 -18.51
N ASP A 188 14.96 -19.11 -17.95
CA ASP A 188 15.45 -19.88 -16.83
C ASP A 188 14.58 -19.65 -15.55
N GLU A 189 14.56 -20.67 -14.68
CA GLU A 189 13.79 -20.64 -13.42
C GLU A 189 14.21 -19.49 -12.49
N ASP A 190 15.46 -19.08 -12.54
CA ASP A 190 16.01 -17.96 -11.77
C ASP A 190 15.38 -16.60 -12.14
N MET A 191 14.72 -16.51 -13.29
CA MET A 191 13.97 -15.32 -13.71
C MET A 191 12.57 -15.25 -13.11
N PHE A 192 12.13 -16.24 -12.35
CA PHE A 192 10.78 -16.24 -11.79
C PHE A 192 10.73 -15.70 -10.37
N LEU A 193 9.85 -14.73 -10.17
CA LEU A 193 9.48 -14.23 -8.84
C LEU A 193 8.04 -14.65 -8.51
N PRO A 194 7.71 -14.86 -7.23
CA PRO A 194 6.35 -15.19 -6.83
C PRO A 194 5.38 -14.03 -7.07
N VAL A 195 4.13 -14.34 -7.40
CA VAL A 195 3.05 -13.36 -7.38
C VAL A 195 2.65 -13.06 -5.95
N VAL A 196 2.91 -11.84 -5.49
CA VAL A 196 2.66 -11.38 -4.11
C VAL A 196 1.70 -10.21 -4.07
N ASN A 197 1.07 -9.95 -2.90
CA ASN A 197 0.15 -8.83 -2.72
C ASN A 197 0.88 -7.50 -2.50
N SER A 198 1.59 -7.07 -3.53
CA SER A 198 2.38 -5.84 -3.52
C SER A 198 2.41 -5.20 -4.91
N PRO A 199 2.40 -3.86 -5.01
CA PRO A 199 2.64 -3.16 -6.27
C PRO A 199 4.07 -3.35 -6.81
N ARG A 200 5.00 -3.89 -5.99
CA ARG A 200 6.39 -4.20 -6.38
C ARG A 200 6.56 -5.64 -6.86
N ALA A 201 5.48 -6.41 -7.01
CA ALA A 201 5.56 -7.78 -7.52
C ALA A 201 6.24 -7.82 -8.90
N GLY A 202 7.25 -8.66 -9.05
CA GLY A 202 8.05 -8.81 -10.30
C GLY A 202 9.21 -7.82 -10.43
N VAL A 203 9.44 -6.92 -9.48
CA VAL A 203 10.48 -5.88 -9.56
C VAL A 203 11.64 -6.23 -8.62
N CYS A 204 12.88 -6.13 -9.12
CA CYS A 204 14.12 -6.16 -8.32
C CYS A 204 14.21 -7.31 -7.30
N GLY A 205 13.86 -8.53 -7.69
CA GLY A 205 13.94 -9.70 -6.79
C GLY A 205 12.98 -9.68 -5.61
N TYR A 206 11.94 -8.83 -5.62
CA TYR A 206 10.98 -8.74 -4.52
C TYR A 206 10.10 -9.99 -4.40
N THR A 207 10.13 -10.60 -3.22
CA THR A 207 9.41 -11.87 -2.94
C THR A 207 8.27 -11.74 -1.91
N GLY A 208 8.04 -10.53 -1.36
CA GLY A 208 6.98 -10.26 -0.39
C GLY A 208 7.45 -9.97 1.02
#